data_c9b90a68ee4874346b2b412249545343
#
_entry.id   c9b90a68ee4874346b2b412249545343
#
_cell.length_a   1.000
_cell.length_b   1.000
_cell.length_c   1.000
_cell.angle_alpha   90.00
_cell.angle_beta   90.00
_cell.angle_gamma   90.00
#
_symmetry.space_group_name_H-M   'P 1'
#
loop_
_entity.id
_entity.type
_entity.pdbx_description
1 polymer ?
#
loop_
_entity_poly.entity_id
_entity_poly.type
_entity_poly.pdbx_seq_one_letter_code
_entity_poly.pdbx_strand_id
1 'polypeptide(L)'
;MEVKGAWGLVNGGLCAWQLPGGESGPGVARRLLQQVMEELRLGRDVIEDGKLAVSEVATNALRYAGQATPPELWIWARIVPSPQLVVSVFDGDRAAVPVASDGEPLDEFGKGLQLVREVTADWGTAPTRSRTAVPTCGKAVWFALPLPEDWPGLHYRVHPGAAAYHLLGNLVRRGFEGRHSPGQNGMSVLVFPGLNVWVHRRDFCGWSTPRCYVRRPLIDLQETTELLVRHLDPAPAHTP
;
A
#
# COMPACT_ATOMS: atom_id res chain seq x y z
N MET A 1 -5.31 -1.75 10.89
CA MET A 1 -4.56 -2.18 12.11
C MET A 1 -3.09 -1.96 11.83
N GLU A 2 -2.50 -1.01 12.53
CA GLU A 2 -1.08 -0.73 12.45
C GLU A 2 -0.35 -1.64 13.46
N VAL A 3 0.71 -2.31 13.02
CA VAL A 3 1.42 -3.30 13.83
C VAL A 3 2.90 -2.96 13.92
N LYS A 4 3.52 -3.32 15.02
CA LYS A 4 4.96 -3.21 15.21
C LYS A 4 5.58 -4.59 14.97
N GLY A 5 6.11 -4.80 13.76
CA GLY A 5 6.76 -6.03 13.36
C GLY A 5 5.98 -6.91 12.40
N ALA A 6 6.68 -7.86 11.76
CA ALA A 6 6.18 -8.66 10.64
C ALA A 6 5.03 -9.62 11.00
N TRP A 7 4.94 -10.05 12.25
CA TRP A 7 3.87 -10.96 12.70
C TRP A 7 2.45 -10.38 12.51
N GLY A 8 2.32 -9.05 12.55
CA GLY A 8 1.04 -8.42 12.27
C GLY A 8 0.62 -8.48 10.81
N LEU A 9 1.54 -8.69 9.88
CA LEU A 9 1.24 -8.82 8.45
C LEU A 9 0.51 -10.12 8.14
N VAL A 10 0.75 -11.18 8.93
CA VAL A 10 0.12 -12.50 8.79
C VAL A 10 -1.41 -12.43 8.92
N ASN A 11 -1.93 -11.44 9.65
CA ASN A 11 -3.36 -11.27 9.87
C ASN A 11 -3.98 -10.07 9.12
N GLY A 12 -3.32 -9.59 8.07
CA GLY A 12 -3.79 -8.47 7.25
C GLY A 12 -3.47 -7.09 7.84
N GLY A 13 -2.52 -7.04 8.79
CA GLY A 13 -2.04 -5.78 9.34
C GLY A 13 -1.08 -5.03 8.41
N LEU A 14 -0.59 -3.90 8.90
CA LEU A 14 0.28 -2.97 8.20
C LEU A 14 1.36 -2.47 9.15
N CYS A 15 2.59 -2.40 8.67
CA CYS A 15 3.63 -1.58 9.28
C CYS A 15 3.70 -0.23 8.57
N ALA A 16 3.71 0.87 9.34
CA ALA A 16 3.80 2.23 8.81
C ALA A 16 4.72 3.09 9.66
N TRP A 17 5.58 3.86 9.00
CA TRP A 17 6.52 4.79 9.64
C TRP A 17 6.64 6.07 8.84
N GLN A 18 6.79 7.20 9.53
CA GLN A 18 7.30 8.41 8.92
C GLN A 18 8.80 8.26 8.69
N LEU A 19 9.26 8.63 7.51
CA LEU A 19 10.68 8.69 7.21
C LEU A 19 11.23 10.08 7.54
N PRO A 20 12.46 10.16 8.07
CA PRO A 20 13.11 11.44 8.26
C PRO A 20 13.31 12.12 6.90
N GLY A 21 13.18 13.43 6.88
CA GLY A 21 13.54 14.26 5.74
C GLY A 21 15.05 14.19 5.47
N GLY A 22 15.44 14.52 4.24
CA GLY A 22 16.85 14.61 3.84
C GLY A 22 17.52 13.25 3.60
N GLU A 23 18.85 13.26 3.49
CA GLU A 23 19.67 12.12 3.03
C GLU A 23 19.58 10.86 3.90
N SER A 24 19.16 10.97 5.14
CA SER A 24 19.02 9.81 6.04
C SER A 24 17.80 8.94 5.75
N GLY A 25 16.78 9.47 5.08
CA GLY A 25 15.50 8.79 4.82
C GLY A 25 15.63 7.44 4.12
N PRO A 26 16.33 7.32 2.98
CA PRO A 26 16.52 6.04 2.30
C PRO A 26 17.25 5.01 3.15
N GLY A 27 18.23 5.44 3.94
CA GLY A 27 18.94 4.57 4.89
C GLY A 27 18.03 4.03 5.99
N VAL A 28 17.10 4.84 6.50
CA VAL A 28 16.08 4.41 7.46
C VAL A 28 15.11 3.44 6.82
N ALA A 29 14.60 3.75 5.63
CA ALA A 29 13.68 2.87 4.89
C ALA A 29 14.29 1.47 4.65
N ARG A 30 15.56 1.41 4.24
CA ARG A 30 16.29 0.13 4.06
C ARG A 30 16.34 -0.68 5.34
N ARG A 31 16.70 -0.08 6.49
CA ARG A 31 16.79 -0.81 7.76
C ARG A 31 15.44 -1.33 8.23
N LEU A 32 14.39 -0.52 8.11
CA LEU A 32 13.03 -0.92 8.49
C LEU A 32 12.52 -2.07 7.63
N LEU A 33 12.70 -1.98 6.31
CA LEU A 33 12.29 -3.05 5.41
C LEU A 33 13.11 -4.33 5.63
N GLN A 34 14.43 -4.21 5.79
CA GLN A 34 15.29 -5.35 6.09
C GLN A 34 14.83 -6.08 7.35
N GLN A 35 14.56 -5.36 8.44
CA GLN A 35 14.05 -5.96 9.68
C GLN A 35 12.77 -6.75 9.45
N VAL A 36 11.80 -6.18 8.73
CA VAL A 36 10.52 -6.87 8.40
C VAL A 36 10.78 -8.13 7.59
N MET A 37 11.64 -8.06 6.57
CA MET A 37 11.94 -9.21 5.71
C MET A 37 12.70 -10.33 6.47
N GLU A 38 13.61 -9.98 7.37
CA GLU A 38 14.30 -10.93 8.24
C GLU A 38 13.35 -11.61 9.22
N GLU A 39 12.42 -10.86 9.83
CA GLU A 39 11.37 -11.42 10.70
C GLU A 39 10.45 -12.38 9.91
N LEU A 40 10.17 -12.10 8.64
CA LEU A 40 9.43 -12.97 7.73
C LEU A 40 10.28 -14.13 7.18
N ARG A 41 11.57 -14.18 7.48
CA ARG A 41 12.54 -15.19 7.02
C ARG A 41 12.62 -15.30 5.49
N LEU A 42 12.57 -14.15 4.80
CA LEU A 42 12.75 -14.13 3.36
C LEU A 42 14.17 -14.51 2.95
N GLY A 43 14.32 -15.04 1.74
CA GLY A 43 15.62 -15.39 1.18
C GLY A 43 16.53 -14.16 1.03
N ARG A 44 17.85 -14.37 1.12
CA ARG A 44 18.84 -13.30 1.07
C ARG A 44 18.72 -12.45 -0.19
N ASP A 45 18.50 -13.08 -1.34
CA ASP A 45 18.39 -12.37 -2.61
C ASP A 45 17.19 -11.44 -2.62
N VAL A 46 16.02 -11.89 -2.13
CA VAL A 46 14.81 -11.07 -1.99
C VAL A 46 15.05 -9.89 -1.03
N ILE A 47 15.83 -10.10 0.03
CA ILE A 47 16.20 -9.02 0.97
C ILE A 47 17.06 -7.97 0.28
N GLU A 48 18.08 -8.37 -0.49
CA GLU A 48 18.96 -7.42 -1.19
C GLU A 48 18.19 -6.66 -2.28
N ASP A 49 17.35 -7.33 -3.05
CA ASP A 49 16.47 -6.72 -4.05
C ASP A 49 15.52 -5.69 -3.40
N GLY A 50 14.90 -6.06 -2.29
CA GLY A 50 14.01 -5.17 -1.54
C GLY A 50 14.71 -3.93 -1.00
N LYS A 51 15.94 -4.09 -0.47
CA LYS A 51 16.77 -2.97 0.01
C LYS A 51 17.15 -2.01 -1.11
N LEU A 52 17.46 -2.55 -2.28
CA LEU A 52 17.78 -1.76 -3.46
C LEU A 52 16.55 -0.99 -3.91
N ALA A 53 15.42 -1.68 -4.12
CA ALA A 53 14.18 -1.08 -4.57
C ALA A 53 13.68 0.02 -3.61
N VAL A 54 13.65 -0.22 -2.29
CA VAL A 54 13.17 0.78 -1.34
C VAL A 54 14.08 2.00 -1.27
N SER A 55 15.38 1.84 -1.52
CA SER A 55 16.32 2.97 -1.57
C SER A 55 15.98 3.92 -2.70
N GLU A 56 15.72 3.38 -3.90
CA GLU A 56 15.37 4.17 -5.07
C GLU A 56 14.03 4.88 -4.88
N VAL A 57 13.02 4.15 -4.41
CA VAL A 57 11.68 4.72 -4.18
C VAL A 57 11.70 5.79 -3.09
N ALA A 58 12.41 5.57 -1.98
CA ALA A 58 12.53 6.55 -0.90
C ALA A 58 13.35 7.77 -1.33
N THR A 59 14.39 7.59 -2.14
CA THR A 59 15.16 8.71 -2.70
C THR A 59 14.28 9.58 -3.61
N ASN A 60 13.47 8.96 -4.45
CA ASN A 60 12.52 9.67 -5.30
C ASN A 60 11.48 10.45 -4.47
N ALA A 61 10.91 9.82 -3.46
CA ALA A 61 9.96 10.49 -2.57
C ALA A 61 10.56 11.73 -1.90
N LEU A 62 11.83 11.66 -1.45
CA LEU A 62 12.51 12.78 -0.81
C LEU A 62 12.87 13.92 -1.77
N ARG A 63 13.20 13.60 -3.02
CA ARG A 63 13.52 14.62 -4.05
C ARG A 63 12.29 15.45 -4.43
N TYR A 64 11.11 14.84 -4.43
CA TYR A 64 9.87 15.45 -4.87
C TYR A 64 8.91 15.79 -3.74
N ALA A 65 9.14 15.28 -2.52
CA ALA A 65 8.33 15.66 -1.37
C ALA A 65 8.51 17.16 -1.06
N GLY A 66 7.45 17.90 -1.19
CA GLY A 66 7.41 19.24 -0.62
C GLY A 66 7.72 19.16 0.89
N GLN A 67 8.38 20.19 1.46
CA GLN A 67 8.80 20.21 2.88
C GLN A 67 7.65 20.06 3.89
N ALA A 68 6.39 20.13 3.44
CA ALA A 68 5.22 20.17 4.30
C ALA A 68 4.76 18.78 4.83
N THR A 69 5.07 17.69 4.14
CA THR A 69 4.61 16.36 4.54
C THR A 69 5.77 15.37 4.45
N PRO A 70 6.24 14.84 5.59
CA PRO A 70 7.32 13.85 5.57
C PRO A 70 6.87 12.60 4.81
N PRO A 71 7.76 11.97 4.03
CA PRO A 71 7.48 10.69 3.39
C PRO A 71 7.15 9.60 4.40
N GLU A 72 6.34 8.63 3.99
CA GLU A 72 5.95 7.51 4.83
C GLU A 72 6.31 6.19 4.15
N LEU A 73 6.83 5.24 4.92
CA LEU A 73 7.04 3.87 4.48
C LEU A 73 5.90 3.00 5.01
N TRP A 74 5.25 2.26 4.11
CA TRP A 74 4.18 1.31 4.45
C TRP A 74 4.55 -0.06 3.93
N ILE A 75 4.30 -1.10 4.73
CA ILE A 75 4.58 -2.48 4.38
C ILE A 75 3.38 -3.35 4.77
N TRP A 76 2.85 -4.12 3.83
CA TRP A 76 1.78 -5.09 4.09
C TRP A 76 1.94 -6.33 3.21
N ALA A 77 1.19 -7.37 3.51
CA ALA A 77 1.11 -8.56 2.68
C ALA A 77 -0.23 -8.61 1.92
N ARG A 78 -0.22 -9.12 0.70
CA ARG A 78 -1.41 -9.48 -0.09
C ARG A 78 -1.29 -10.91 -0.59
N ILE A 79 -2.43 -11.56 -0.84
CA ILE A 79 -2.46 -12.92 -1.41
C ILE A 79 -3.00 -12.99 -2.84
N VAL A 80 -3.57 -11.91 -3.33
CA VAL A 80 -4.08 -11.80 -4.72
C VAL A 80 -3.32 -10.70 -5.45
N PRO A 81 -2.76 -10.97 -6.65
CA PRO A 81 -2.85 -12.18 -7.50
C PRO A 81 -2.03 -13.38 -7.01
N SER A 82 -0.99 -13.16 -6.24
CA SER A 82 -0.12 -14.15 -5.59
C SER A 82 0.36 -13.63 -4.25
N PRO A 83 0.86 -14.50 -3.34
CA PRO A 83 1.43 -14.07 -2.06
C PRO A 83 2.61 -13.12 -2.27
N GLN A 84 2.47 -11.88 -1.82
CA GLN A 84 3.46 -10.82 -2.00
C GLN A 84 3.55 -9.91 -0.79
N LEU A 85 4.77 -9.48 -0.47
CA LEU A 85 5.04 -8.37 0.41
C LEU A 85 5.01 -7.08 -0.41
N VAL A 86 4.07 -6.20 -0.12
CA VAL A 86 3.96 -4.89 -0.78
C VAL A 86 4.66 -3.86 0.08
N VAL A 87 5.55 -3.11 -0.55
CA VAL A 87 6.30 -2.00 0.03
C VAL A 87 5.90 -0.73 -0.69
N SER A 88 5.49 0.28 0.03
CA SER A 88 4.97 1.53 -0.53
C SER A 88 5.60 2.72 0.17
N VAL A 89 6.05 3.70 -0.59
CA VAL A 89 6.51 4.98 -0.07
C VAL A 89 5.56 6.08 -0.55
N PHE A 90 4.94 6.72 0.42
CA PHE A 90 4.06 7.87 0.22
C PHE A 90 4.89 9.16 0.21
N ASP A 91 4.51 10.09 -0.66
CA ASP A 91 4.94 11.49 -0.63
C ASP A 91 3.76 12.44 -0.90
N GLY A 92 3.86 13.67 -0.40
CA GLY A 92 2.81 14.68 -0.48
C GLY A 92 2.67 15.36 -1.84
N ASP A 93 3.56 15.09 -2.81
CA ASP A 93 3.48 15.67 -4.15
C ASP A 93 2.65 14.79 -5.10
N ARG A 94 1.38 15.14 -5.23
CA ARG A 94 0.44 14.41 -6.08
C ARG A 94 0.68 14.64 -7.58
N ALA A 95 1.30 15.74 -7.97
CA ALA A 95 1.43 16.15 -9.36
C ALA A 95 2.60 15.47 -10.08
N ALA A 96 3.67 15.18 -9.36
CA ALA A 96 4.85 14.54 -9.92
C ALA A 96 4.64 13.02 -10.03
N VAL A 97 3.99 12.57 -11.09
CA VAL A 97 3.86 11.13 -11.37
C VAL A 97 5.22 10.63 -11.90
N PRO A 98 5.87 9.68 -11.20
CA PRO A 98 7.10 9.11 -11.71
C PRO A 98 6.81 8.26 -12.95
N VAL A 99 7.48 8.60 -14.05
CA VAL A 99 7.43 7.84 -15.30
C VAL A 99 8.70 7.03 -15.40
N ALA A 100 8.58 5.70 -15.59
CA ALA A 100 9.73 4.91 -16.04
C ALA A 100 10.02 5.37 -17.47
N SER A 101 11.15 6.05 -17.69
CA SER A 101 11.50 6.47 -19.04
C SER A 101 12.13 5.29 -19.77
N ASP A 102 11.55 4.91 -20.90
CA ASP A 102 12.21 4.07 -21.92
C ASP A 102 13.26 4.89 -22.72
N GLY A 103 13.64 6.06 -22.21
CA GLY A 103 14.48 7.05 -22.86
C GLY A 103 15.98 6.78 -22.74
N GLU A 104 16.76 7.58 -23.45
CA GLU A 104 18.21 7.42 -23.66
C GLU A 104 19.01 7.22 -22.36
N PRO A 105 20.18 6.53 -22.43
CA PRO A 105 21.02 6.14 -21.27
C PRO A 105 21.54 7.29 -20.40
N LEU A 106 21.31 8.53 -20.77
CA LEU A 106 21.80 9.74 -20.10
C LEU A 106 20.81 10.37 -19.11
N ASP A 107 19.54 9.95 -19.11
CA ASP A 107 18.56 10.46 -18.15
C ASP A 107 18.69 9.73 -16.80
N GLU A 108 19.35 10.36 -15.84
CA GLU A 108 19.43 9.88 -14.45
C GLU A 108 18.05 9.75 -13.78
N PHE A 109 17.03 10.41 -14.33
CA PHE A 109 15.69 10.52 -13.77
C PHE A 109 14.81 9.26 -13.94
N GLY A 110 15.16 8.32 -14.82
CA GLY A 110 14.38 7.10 -15.05
C GLY A 110 15.06 5.82 -14.54
N LYS A 111 16.35 5.86 -14.29
CA LYS A 111 17.16 4.67 -13.97
C LYS A 111 16.78 3.99 -12.67
N GLY A 112 16.42 4.75 -11.63
CA GLY A 112 16.03 4.19 -10.34
C GLY A 112 14.75 3.35 -10.42
N LEU A 113 13.72 3.82 -11.15
CA LEU A 113 12.48 3.06 -11.32
C LEU A 113 12.62 1.90 -12.30
N GLN A 114 13.51 2.01 -13.29
CA GLN A 114 13.88 0.88 -14.14
C GLN A 114 14.49 -0.24 -13.29
N LEU A 115 15.41 0.11 -12.39
CA LEU A 115 16.00 -0.85 -11.46
C LEU A 115 14.94 -1.51 -10.56
N VAL A 116 14.00 -0.73 -10.00
CA VAL A 116 12.87 -1.28 -9.24
C VAL A 116 12.10 -2.30 -10.07
N ARG A 117 11.80 -1.99 -11.33
CA ARG A 117 11.10 -2.89 -12.26
C ARG A 117 11.85 -4.21 -12.50
N GLU A 118 13.19 -4.16 -12.56
CA GLU A 118 14.02 -5.32 -12.85
C GLU A 118 14.13 -6.28 -11.65
N VAL A 119 14.13 -5.74 -10.40
CA VAL A 119 14.37 -6.53 -9.19
C VAL A 119 13.08 -6.87 -8.40
N THR A 120 11.91 -6.46 -8.87
CA THR A 120 10.65 -6.69 -8.15
C THR A 120 9.63 -7.45 -9.01
N ALA A 121 8.70 -8.15 -8.36
CA ALA A 121 7.67 -8.93 -9.05
C ALA A 121 6.61 -8.04 -9.72
N ASP A 122 6.36 -6.86 -9.15
CA ASP A 122 5.38 -5.88 -9.64
C ASP A 122 5.71 -4.52 -9.04
N TRP A 123 5.31 -3.44 -9.68
CA TRP A 123 5.46 -2.09 -9.17
C TRP A 123 4.44 -1.13 -9.78
N GLY A 124 4.27 0.03 -9.16
CA GLY A 124 3.39 1.04 -9.72
C GLY A 124 3.29 2.30 -8.88
N THR A 125 2.47 3.22 -9.36
CA THR A 125 2.15 4.46 -8.67
C THR A 125 0.66 4.60 -8.47
N ALA A 126 0.25 5.27 -7.41
CA ALA A 126 -1.15 5.51 -7.13
C ALA A 126 -1.38 6.80 -6.36
N PRO A 127 -2.44 7.56 -6.67
CA PRO A 127 -2.91 8.61 -5.80
C PRO A 127 -3.37 7.97 -4.48
N THR A 128 -3.02 8.60 -3.37
CA THR A 128 -3.41 8.14 -2.04
C THR A 128 -3.34 9.28 -1.03
N ARG A 129 -3.59 8.99 0.24
CA ARG A 129 -3.50 9.95 1.35
C ARG A 129 -2.60 9.43 2.45
N SER A 130 -1.93 10.35 3.14
CA SER A 130 -1.12 10.07 4.34
C SER A 130 -1.84 9.16 5.33
N ARG A 131 -1.10 8.31 6.02
CA ARG A 131 -1.58 7.41 7.09
C ARG A 131 -1.15 7.85 8.48
N THR A 132 0.03 8.41 8.60
CA THR A 132 0.66 8.70 9.90
C THR A 132 0.56 10.17 10.29
N ALA A 133 0.32 11.05 9.33
CA ALA A 133 0.10 12.48 9.51
C ALA A 133 -1.38 12.86 9.38
N VAL A 134 -1.69 14.16 9.47
CA VAL A 134 -2.99 14.69 9.08
C VAL A 134 -3.32 14.22 7.67
N PRO A 135 -4.56 13.80 7.36
CA PRO A 135 -4.93 13.34 6.04
C PRO A 135 -4.53 14.33 4.95
N THR A 136 -3.48 14.04 4.24
CA THR A 136 -2.91 14.86 3.17
C THR A 136 -2.95 14.07 1.88
N CYS A 137 -3.47 14.67 0.82
CA CYS A 137 -3.45 14.08 -0.52
C CYS A 137 -2.01 14.02 -1.03
N GLY A 138 -1.68 12.92 -1.68
CA GLY A 138 -0.36 12.69 -2.25
C GLY A 138 -0.40 11.51 -3.21
N LYS A 139 0.74 10.90 -3.41
CA LYS A 139 0.88 9.65 -4.18
C LYS A 139 1.71 8.64 -3.40
N ALA A 140 1.63 7.40 -3.81
CA ALA A 140 2.53 6.36 -3.37
C ALA A 140 3.19 5.70 -4.58
N VAL A 141 4.48 5.46 -4.47
CA VAL A 141 5.21 4.53 -5.33
C VAL A 141 5.36 3.23 -4.56
N TRP A 142 4.96 2.13 -5.15
CA TRP A 142 4.96 0.83 -4.50
C TRP A 142 5.62 -0.23 -5.38
N PHE A 143 6.14 -1.24 -4.74
CA PHE A 143 6.63 -2.46 -5.38
C PHE A 143 6.25 -3.68 -4.56
N ALA A 144 6.31 -4.86 -5.18
CA ALA A 144 5.96 -6.13 -4.56
C ALA A 144 7.11 -7.13 -4.67
N LEU A 145 7.37 -7.83 -3.56
CA LEU A 145 8.34 -8.91 -3.46
C LEU A 145 7.60 -10.23 -3.21
N PRO A 146 8.10 -11.37 -3.72
CA PRO A 146 7.45 -12.64 -3.49
C PRO A 146 7.51 -13.04 -2.00
N LEU A 147 6.40 -13.58 -1.48
CA LEU A 147 6.37 -14.28 -0.20
C LEU A 147 6.50 -15.79 -0.44
N PRO A 148 7.03 -16.55 0.53
CA PRO A 148 7.11 -18.01 0.42
C PRO A 148 5.73 -18.65 0.23
N GLU A 149 5.69 -19.78 -0.47
CA GLU A 149 4.44 -20.52 -0.71
C GLU A 149 3.80 -21.04 0.58
N ASP A 150 4.59 -21.26 1.61
CA ASP A 150 4.17 -21.69 2.94
C ASP A 150 3.93 -20.50 3.92
N TRP A 151 3.85 -19.27 3.40
CA TRP A 151 3.62 -18.10 4.24
C TRP A 151 2.37 -18.26 5.12
N PRO A 152 2.49 -18.11 6.45
CA PRO A 152 1.39 -18.42 7.39
C PRO A 152 0.10 -17.63 7.15
N GLY A 153 0.18 -16.45 6.57
CA GLY A 153 -0.98 -15.61 6.24
C GLY A 153 -1.96 -16.24 5.25
N LEU A 154 -1.51 -17.19 4.42
CA LEU A 154 -2.38 -17.92 3.50
C LEU A 154 -3.48 -18.72 4.21
N HIS A 155 -3.21 -19.15 5.43
CA HIS A 155 -4.11 -19.95 6.25
C HIS A 155 -4.85 -19.16 7.32
N TYR A 156 -4.51 -17.86 7.45
CA TYR A 156 -5.13 -17.02 8.47
C TYR A 156 -6.55 -16.64 8.10
N ARG A 157 -7.47 -16.84 9.05
CA ARG A 157 -8.89 -16.50 8.86
C ARG A 157 -9.21 -15.20 9.59
N VAL A 158 -9.40 -14.15 8.82
CA VAL A 158 -9.85 -12.86 9.34
C VAL A 158 -11.33 -12.91 9.66
N HIS A 159 -11.72 -12.45 10.85
CA HIS A 159 -13.14 -12.35 11.23
C HIS A 159 -13.80 -11.20 10.45
N PRO A 160 -14.96 -11.42 9.77
CA PRO A 160 -15.60 -10.41 8.93
C PRO A 160 -15.91 -9.10 9.65
N GLY A 161 -16.42 -9.17 10.89
CA GLY A 161 -16.72 -7.98 11.70
C GLY A 161 -15.47 -7.15 12.03
N ALA A 162 -14.34 -7.82 12.34
CA ALA A 162 -13.07 -7.15 12.57
C ALA A 162 -12.55 -6.51 11.27
N ALA A 163 -12.65 -7.23 10.13
CA ALA A 163 -12.28 -6.70 8.83
C ALA A 163 -13.09 -5.45 8.45
N ALA A 164 -14.41 -5.48 8.65
CA ALA A 164 -15.27 -4.34 8.41
C ALA A 164 -14.88 -3.13 9.28
N TYR A 165 -14.67 -3.35 10.56
CA TYR A 165 -14.27 -2.31 11.51
C TYR A 165 -12.91 -1.69 11.13
N HIS A 166 -11.93 -2.52 10.82
CA HIS A 166 -10.59 -2.04 10.44
C HIS A 166 -10.59 -1.32 9.09
N LEU A 167 -11.33 -1.82 8.10
CA LEU A 167 -11.43 -1.17 6.80
C LEU A 167 -12.07 0.22 6.92
N LEU A 168 -13.19 0.32 7.63
CA LEU A 168 -13.85 1.60 7.91
C LEU A 168 -12.89 2.54 8.65
N GLY A 169 -12.25 2.08 9.72
CA GLY A 169 -11.33 2.88 10.52
C GLY A 169 -10.11 3.36 9.72
N ASN A 170 -9.60 2.54 8.78
CA ASN A 170 -8.51 2.94 7.89
C ASN A 170 -8.92 4.09 6.96
N LEU A 171 -10.13 4.05 6.41
CA LEU A 171 -10.64 5.07 5.49
C LEU A 171 -11.04 6.35 6.23
N VAL A 172 -11.69 6.24 7.39
CA VAL A 172 -12.06 7.40 8.22
C VAL A 172 -10.81 8.16 8.69
N ARG A 173 -9.75 7.47 9.12
CA ARG A 173 -8.47 8.12 9.48
C ARG A 173 -7.81 8.86 8.32
N ARG A 174 -8.12 8.50 7.08
CA ARG A 174 -7.68 9.19 5.87
C ARG A 174 -8.64 10.29 5.40
N GLY A 175 -9.62 10.66 6.22
CA GLY A 175 -10.56 11.74 5.96
C GLY A 175 -11.72 11.38 5.04
N PHE A 176 -12.05 10.09 4.87
CA PHE A 176 -13.25 9.68 4.14
C PHE A 176 -14.42 9.49 5.11
N GLU A 177 -15.56 10.03 4.75
CA GLU A 177 -16.81 9.78 5.50
C GLU A 177 -17.36 8.41 5.12
N GLY A 178 -17.63 7.58 6.13
CA GLY A 178 -18.19 6.27 5.93
C GLY A 178 -19.01 5.79 7.12
N ARG A 179 -19.91 4.85 6.86
CA ARG A 179 -20.79 4.25 7.89
C ARG A 179 -20.78 2.74 7.76
N HIS A 180 -20.87 2.07 8.89
CA HIS A 180 -21.09 0.62 8.98
C HIS A 180 -22.58 0.34 9.14
N SER A 181 -23.13 -0.49 8.26
CA SER A 181 -24.48 -1.03 8.38
C SER A 181 -24.37 -2.54 8.60
N PRO A 182 -24.67 -3.03 9.82
CA PRO A 182 -24.69 -4.47 10.06
C PRO A 182 -25.80 -5.11 9.23
N GLY A 183 -25.49 -6.13 8.49
CA GLY A 183 -26.45 -6.90 7.70
C GLY A 183 -26.88 -8.18 8.44
N GLN A 184 -27.80 -8.91 7.84
CA GLN A 184 -28.22 -10.22 8.33
C GLN A 184 -27.18 -11.29 7.97
N ASN A 185 -27.15 -12.40 8.70
CA ASN A 185 -26.29 -13.57 8.44
C ASN A 185 -24.77 -13.32 8.49
N GLY A 186 -24.31 -12.37 9.31
CA GLY A 186 -22.86 -12.07 9.45
C GLY A 186 -22.28 -11.30 8.28
N MET A 187 -23.11 -10.75 7.40
CA MET A 187 -22.73 -9.81 6.36
C MET A 187 -22.72 -8.40 6.94
N SER A 188 -21.79 -7.55 6.47
CA SER A 188 -21.76 -6.12 6.79
C SER A 188 -21.68 -5.31 5.50
N VAL A 189 -22.21 -4.11 5.52
CA VAL A 189 -22.06 -3.14 4.43
C VAL A 189 -21.37 -1.90 4.98
N LEU A 190 -20.28 -1.50 4.34
CA LEU A 190 -19.67 -0.20 4.55
C LEU A 190 -20.15 0.73 3.45
N VAL A 191 -20.73 1.85 3.85
CA VAL A 191 -21.35 2.84 2.95
C VAL A 191 -20.49 4.08 2.93
N PHE A 192 -20.00 4.45 1.76
CA PHE A 192 -19.27 5.68 1.46
C PHE A 192 -20.00 6.48 0.38
N PRO A 193 -19.76 7.79 0.23
CA PRO A 193 -20.31 8.55 -0.89
C PRO A 193 -19.98 7.90 -2.24
N GLY A 194 -20.98 7.46 -2.97
CA GLY A 194 -20.84 6.81 -4.28
C GLY A 194 -20.27 5.37 -4.29
N LEU A 195 -20.06 4.76 -3.11
CA LEU A 195 -19.47 3.44 -3.02
C LEU A 195 -20.05 2.63 -1.86
N ASN A 196 -20.39 1.38 -2.13
CA ASN A 196 -20.74 0.40 -1.10
C ASN A 196 -19.75 -0.76 -1.12
N VAL A 197 -19.31 -1.20 0.04
CA VAL A 197 -18.45 -2.35 0.23
C VAL A 197 -19.15 -3.39 1.10
N TRP A 198 -19.47 -4.53 0.52
CA TRP A 198 -20.01 -5.68 1.26
C TRP A 198 -18.85 -6.48 1.83
N VAL A 199 -18.95 -6.78 3.12
CA VAL A 199 -18.02 -7.64 3.83
C VAL A 199 -18.69 -8.98 4.06
N HIS A 200 -18.28 -10.00 3.32
CA HIS A 200 -18.76 -11.37 3.43
C HIS A 200 -17.87 -12.20 4.37
N ARG A 201 -18.18 -13.49 4.51
CA ARG A 201 -17.42 -14.39 5.39
C ARG A 201 -15.94 -14.50 5.07
N ARG A 202 -15.56 -14.31 3.80
CA ARG A 202 -14.18 -14.48 3.32
C ARG A 202 -13.65 -13.33 2.49
N ASP A 203 -14.53 -12.44 2.02
CA ASP A 203 -14.19 -11.46 1.00
C ASP A 203 -14.80 -10.10 1.26
N PHE A 204 -14.07 -9.07 0.85
CA PHE A 204 -14.62 -7.77 0.52
C PHE A 204 -15.15 -7.80 -0.91
N CYS A 205 -16.34 -7.27 -1.11
CA CYS A 205 -16.96 -7.10 -2.40
C CYS A 205 -17.31 -5.63 -2.57
N GLY A 206 -16.55 -4.89 -3.37
CA GLY A 206 -16.78 -3.48 -3.63
C GLY A 206 -17.47 -3.30 -4.97
N TRP A 207 -18.39 -2.36 -5.05
CA TRP A 207 -18.99 -1.92 -6.29
C TRP A 207 -18.53 -0.51 -6.59
N SER A 208 -17.66 -0.36 -7.58
CA SER A 208 -17.21 0.93 -8.06
C SER A 208 -17.60 1.09 -9.51
N THR A 209 -18.64 1.89 -9.80
CA THR A 209 -19.18 2.16 -11.13
C THR A 209 -19.82 0.94 -11.83
N PRO A 210 -20.72 1.13 -12.83
CA PRO A 210 -21.53 0.04 -13.38
C PRO A 210 -20.76 -1.10 -14.08
N ARG A 211 -19.43 -1.12 -14.02
CA ARG A 211 -18.62 -2.09 -14.75
C ARG A 211 -17.44 -2.72 -13.99
N CYS A 212 -17.20 -2.37 -12.74
CA CYS A 212 -16.07 -2.94 -12.02
C CYS A 212 -16.49 -3.53 -10.66
N TYR A 213 -16.62 -4.84 -10.63
CA TYR A 213 -16.78 -5.61 -9.41
C TYR A 213 -15.41 -6.03 -8.88
N VAL A 214 -15.04 -5.54 -7.71
CA VAL A 214 -13.81 -5.92 -7.05
C VAL A 214 -14.13 -6.90 -5.92
N ARG A 215 -13.56 -8.10 -5.98
CA ARG A 215 -13.60 -9.08 -4.91
C ARG A 215 -12.18 -9.32 -4.39
N ARG A 216 -11.98 -9.15 -3.09
CA ARG A 216 -10.69 -9.35 -2.41
C ARG A 216 -10.86 -10.14 -1.13
N PRO A 217 -9.95 -11.08 -0.82
CA PRO A 217 -9.97 -11.78 0.46
C PRO A 217 -9.87 -10.82 1.64
N LEU A 218 -10.48 -11.16 2.78
CA LEU A 218 -10.46 -10.30 3.98
C LEU A 218 -9.05 -10.04 4.50
N ILE A 219 -8.10 -10.94 4.23
CA ILE A 219 -6.71 -10.75 4.60
C ILE A 219 -6.03 -9.65 3.78
N ASP A 220 -6.48 -9.41 2.55
CA ASP A 220 -6.00 -8.31 1.70
C ASP A 220 -6.62 -6.96 2.11
N LEU A 221 -6.75 -6.75 3.43
CA LEU A 221 -7.36 -5.56 4.02
C LEU A 221 -6.67 -4.27 3.57
N GLN A 222 -5.35 -4.25 3.56
CA GLN A 222 -4.59 -3.05 3.20
C GLN A 222 -4.65 -2.78 1.70
N GLU A 223 -4.53 -3.82 0.88
CA GLU A 223 -4.71 -3.72 -0.57
C GLU A 223 -6.11 -3.20 -0.92
N THR A 224 -7.14 -3.73 -0.24
CA THR A 224 -8.52 -3.24 -0.37
C THR A 224 -8.64 -1.78 0.05
N THR A 225 -7.98 -1.38 1.15
CA THR A 225 -7.96 0.03 1.59
C THR A 225 -7.39 0.94 0.50
N GLU A 226 -6.24 0.59 -0.11
CA GLU A 226 -5.62 1.41 -1.16
C GLU A 226 -6.49 1.49 -2.42
N LEU A 227 -7.11 0.39 -2.83
CA LEU A 227 -8.06 0.37 -3.94
C LEU A 227 -9.23 1.33 -3.72
N LEU A 228 -9.79 1.32 -2.51
CA LEU A 228 -10.92 2.20 -2.15
C LEU A 228 -10.49 3.67 -2.06
N VAL A 229 -9.30 3.95 -1.53
CA VAL A 229 -8.75 5.33 -1.51
C VAL A 229 -8.62 5.87 -2.93
N ARG A 230 -8.07 5.10 -3.87
CA ARG A 230 -7.97 5.50 -5.29
C ARG A 230 -9.35 5.80 -5.90
N HIS A 231 -10.36 5.03 -5.52
CA HIS A 231 -11.71 5.22 -6.02
C HIS A 231 -12.40 6.44 -5.42
N LEU A 232 -12.26 6.64 -4.11
CA LEU A 232 -12.89 7.74 -3.36
C LEU A 232 -12.19 9.10 -3.58
N ASP A 233 -10.92 9.06 -3.98
CA ASP A 233 -10.08 10.24 -4.21
C ASP A 233 -9.31 10.10 -5.54
N PRO A 234 -10.03 10.05 -6.66
CA PRO A 234 -9.39 9.93 -7.97
C PRO A 234 -8.47 11.14 -8.22
N ALA A 235 -7.35 10.91 -8.91
CA ALA A 235 -6.51 12.00 -9.39
C ALA A 235 -7.36 12.96 -10.24
N PRO A 236 -7.13 14.27 -10.19
CA PRO A 236 -7.79 15.19 -11.11
C PRO A 236 -7.53 14.69 -12.53
N ALA A 237 -8.60 14.59 -13.34
CA ALA A 237 -8.47 14.23 -14.73
C ALA A 237 -7.50 15.26 -15.36
N HIS A 238 -6.41 14.78 -15.95
CA HIS A 238 -5.61 15.65 -16.81
C HIS A 238 -6.52 16.10 -17.94
N THR A 239 -6.98 17.35 -17.86
CA THR A 239 -7.60 18.00 -19.01
C THR A 239 -6.48 18.23 -20.02
N PRO A 240 -6.63 17.73 -21.26
CA PRO A 240 -5.62 17.87 -22.31
C PRO A 240 -5.38 19.31 -22.68
#